data_c888fdc9d6db0914fbb52c4c6444b3be
#
_entry.id   c888fdc9d6db0914fbb52c4c6444b3be
#
_cell.length_a   1.000
_cell.length_b   1.000
_cell.length_c   1.000
_cell.angle_alpha   90.00
_cell.angle_beta   90.00
_cell.angle_gamma   90.00
#
_symmetry.space_group_name_H-M   'P 1'
#
loop_
_entity.id
_entity.type
_entity.pdbx_description
1 polymer ?
#
loop_
_entity_poly.entity_id
_entity_poly.type
_entity_poly.pdbx_seq_one_letter_code
_entity_poly.pdbx_strand_id
1 'polypeptide(L)'
;EGATEAEITINSVKLEATANGETFNFEAGKDVDSVKTHQFAEFQSLYNNAFSVRFSKKGDILEVFKADKISNKFLELKGAADTISTDDRNLIRKDLINGVLTPLITQIIRKVSDKEVYKDSSWQIQQAPVPLMVYQINYTNTYKLESVEKLDDNRVAIIEAGIDFKYSGQSTVNQGNVIYSFQKPISTAEGKIYFDVDRGIQIKSRTKTKLEISYTMEANT
;
A
#
# COMPACT_ATOMS: atom_id res chain seq x y z
N GLU A 1 4.89 15.85 22.53
CA GLU A 1 4.16 14.64 22.14
C GLU A 1 5.14 13.74 21.42
N GLY A 2 5.39 12.52 21.97
CA GLY A 2 6.44 11.64 21.46
C GLY A 2 6.08 11.03 20.13
N ALA A 3 6.91 11.21 19.12
CA ALA A 3 6.91 10.44 17.89
C ALA A 3 7.82 9.21 18.05
N THR A 4 7.49 8.13 17.34
CA THR A 4 8.32 6.92 17.25
C THR A 4 8.96 6.87 15.87
N GLU A 5 10.22 6.46 15.82
CA GLU A 5 10.93 6.21 14.56
C GLU A 5 11.16 4.70 14.41
N ALA A 6 10.94 4.20 13.20
CA ALA A 6 11.27 2.84 12.82
C ALA A 6 12.06 2.82 11.52
N GLU A 7 13.04 1.94 11.44
CA GLU A 7 13.69 1.58 10.19
C GLU A 7 13.00 0.34 9.60
N ILE A 8 12.64 0.41 8.33
CA ILE A 8 11.91 -0.64 7.63
C ILE A 8 12.76 -1.13 6.47
N THR A 9 12.88 -2.44 6.37
CA THR A 9 13.51 -3.13 5.24
C THR A 9 12.55 -4.15 4.65
N ILE A 10 12.38 -4.11 3.34
CA ILE A 10 11.53 -5.04 2.59
C ILE A 10 12.41 -6.19 2.08
N ASN A 11 12.28 -7.36 2.68
CA ASN A 11 13.14 -8.52 2.38
C ASN A 11 12.58 -9.44 1.29
N SER A 12 11.37 -9.21 0.83
CA SER A 12 10.74 -9.96 -0.26
C SER A 12 9.64 -9.15 -0.90
N VAL A 13 9.65 -9.11 -2.22
CA VAL A 13 8.54 -8.56 -3.02
C VAL A 13 8.24 -9.57 -4.11
N LYS A 14 6.98 -10.04 -4.15
CA LYS A 14 6.47 -10.91 -5.20
C LYS A 14 5.22 -10.27 -5.79
N LEU A 15 5.16 -10.24 -7.10
CA LEU A 15 4.01 -9.78 -7.86
C LEU A 15 3.54 -10.93 -8.75
N GLU A 16 2.25 -11.17 -8.73
CA GLU A 16 1.57 -12.07 -9.64
C GLU A 16 0.36 -11.32 -10.18
N ALA A 17 0.26 -11.25 -11.49
CA ALA A 17 -0.85 -10.60 -12.17
C ALA A 17 -1.25 -11.43 -13.38
N THR A 18 -2.55 -11.51 -13.65
CA THR A 18 -3.09 -12.15 -14.85
C THR A 18 -3.85 -11.11 -15.64
N ALA A 19 -3.49 -10.94 -16.91
CA ALA A 19 -4.18 -10.05 -17.82
C ALA A 19 -4.30 -10.71 -19.19
N ASN A 20 -5.47 -10.69 -19.80
CA ASN A 20 -5.76 -11.28 -21.11
C ASN A 20 -5.37 -12.78 -21.22
N GLY A 21 -5.47 -13.53 -20.11
CA GLY A 21 -5.09 -14.95 -20.06
C GLY A 21 -3.59 -15.23 -19.89
N GLU A 22 -2.75 -14.20 -19.86
CA GLU A 22 -1.32 -14.31 -19.58
C GLU A 22 -1.03 -13.99 -18.12
N THR A 23 -0.18 -14.82 -17.48
CA THR A 23 0.25 -14.61 -16.09
C THR A 23 1.64 -14.00 -16.06
N PHE A 24 1.76 -12.89 -15.39
CA PHE A 24 3.01 -12.16 -15.14
C PHE A 24 3.47 -12.45 -13.72
N ASN A 25 4.69 -12.93 -13.59
CA ASN A 25 5.34 -13.17 -12.30
C ASN A 25 6.61 -12.34 -12.21
N PHE A 26 6.80 -11.68 -11.08
CA PHE A 26 8.03 -10.97 -10.75
C PHE A 26 8.39 -11.23 -9.28
N GLU A 27 9.66 -11.52 -9.04
CA GLU A 27 10.21 -11.64 -7.68
C GLU A 27 11.48 -10.79 -7.56
N ALA A 28 11.42 -9.74 -6.74
CA ALA A 28 12.54 -8.84 -6.52
C ALA A 28 13.76 -9.59 -5.94
N GLY A 29 14.93 -9.28 -6.48
CA GLY A 29 16.20 -9.93 -6.10
C GLY A 29 16.43 -11.32 -6.72
N LYS A 30 15.45 -11.91 -7.39
CA LYS A 30 15.58 -13.19 -8.10
C LYS A 30 15.47 -13.03 -9.61
N ASP A 31 14.53 -12.19 -10.07
CA ASP A 31 14.42 -11.88 -11.50
C ASP A 31 15.63 -11.02 -11.93
N VAL A 32 16.43 -11.58 -12.85
CA VAL A 32 17.61 -10.94 -13.46
C VAL A 32 17.34 -10.39 -14.86
N ASP A 33 16.12 -10.63 -15.38
CA ASP A 33 15.70 -10.11 -16.67
C ASP A 33 15.64 -8.58 -16.62
N SER A 34 16.44 -7.92 -17.46
CA SER A 34 16.56 -6.47 -17.50
C SER A 34 15.24 -5.77 -17.89
N VAL A 35 14.42 -6.41 -18.72
CA VAL A 35 13.11 -5.87 -19.14
C VAL A 35 12.15 -5.87 -17.95
N LYS A 36 12.06 -6.99 -17.23
CA LYS A 36 11.22 -7.10 -16.02
C LYS A 36 11.71 -6.18 -14.90
N THR A 37 13.01 -6.12 -14.65
CA THR A 37 13.57 -5.25 -13.60
C THR A 37 13.37 -3.78 -13.93
N HIS A 38 13.43 -3.38 -15.20
CA HIS A 38 13.09 -2.03 -15.64
C HIS A 38 11.59 -1.75 -15.49
N GLN A 39 10.72 -2.68 -15.88
CA GLN A 39 9.27 -2.55 -15.76
C GLN A 39 8.82 -2.42 -14.30
N PHE A 40 9.38 -3.21 -13.40
CA PHE A 40 9.05 -3.26 -11.97
C PHE A 40 10.11 -2.58 -11.09
N ALA A 41 10.74 -1.52 -11.61
CA ALA A 41 11.85 -0.84 -10.93
C ALA A 41 11.46 -0.29 -9.55
N GLU A 42 10.21 0.16 -9.36
CA GLU A 42 9.71 0.62 -8.06
C GLU A 42 9.83 -0.50 -7.01
N PHE A 43 9.39 -1.71 -7.36
CA PHE A 43 9.39 -2.86 -6.44
C PHE A 43 10.79 -3.45 -6.27
N GLN A 44 11.58 -3.50 -7.34
CA GLN A 44 12.97 -3.94 -7.28
C GLN A 44 13.82 -3.02 -6.41
N SER A 45 13.57 -1.71 -6.46
CA SER A 45 14.29 -0.74 -5.65
C SER A 45 13.99 -0.82 -4.15
N LEU A 46 12.85 -1.38 -3.76
CA LEU A 46 12.48 -1.61 -2.35
C LEU A 46 13.25 -2.77 -1.72
N TYR A 47 13.60 -3.77 -2.53
CA TYR A 47 14.19 -5.01 -2.04
C TYR A 47 15.53 -4.76 -1.36
N ASN A 48 15.63 -5.13 -0.08
CA ASN A 48 16.82 -4.97 0.78
C ASN A 48 17.36 -3.53 0.92
N ASN A 49 16.56 -2.52 0.59
CA ASN A 49 16.89 -1.14 0.84
C ASN A 49 16.06 -0.58 1.99
N ALA A 50 16.75 -0.21 3.07
CA ALA A 50 16.11 0.34 4.25
C ALA A 50 15.70 1.81 4.03
N PHE A 51 14.61 2.20 4.67
CA PHE A 51 14.15 3.57 4.82
C PHE A 51 13.60 3.78 6.24
N SER A 52 13.39 5.02 6.65
CA SER A 52 12.90 5.34 7.98
C SER A 52 11.52 5.97 7.93
N VAL A 53 10.73 5.68 8.95
CA VAL A 53 9.38 6.25 9.13
C VAL A 53 9.28 6.84 10.52
N ARG A 54 8.74 8.05 10.62
CA ARG A 54 8.34 8.66 11.87
C ARG A 54 6.82 8.65 11.95
N PHE A 55 6.27 8.16 13.06
CA PHE A 55 4.84 8.08 13.26
C PHE A 55 4.43 8.47 14.67
N SER A 56 3.19 8.93 14.81
CA SER A 56 2.60 9.28 16.09
C SER A 56 2.31 8.03 16.93
N LYS A 57 2.07 8.19 18.22
CA LYS A 57 1.61 7.10 19.10
C LYS A 57 0.30 6.46 18.64
N LYS A 58 -0.46 7.14 17.81
CA LYS A 58 -1.74 6.65 17.24
C LYS A 58 -1.58 5.97 15.88
N GLY A 59 -0.36 5.91 15.33
CA GLY A 59 -0.08 5.30 14.03
C GLY A 59 -0.26 6.25 12.84
N ASP A 60 -0.39 7.58 13.05
CA ASP A 60 -0.36 8.53 11.95
C ASP A 60 1.07 8.64 11.42
N ILE A 61 1.26 8.49 10.13
CA ILE A 61 2.56 8.66 9.47
C ILE A 61 2.85 10.17 9.44
N LEU A 62 3.92 10.58 10.10
CA LEU A 62 4.36 11.97 10.15
C LEU A 62 5.37 12.26 9.05
N GLU A 63 6.27 11.31 8.77
CA GLU A 63 7.31 11.48 7.78
C GLU A 63 7.86 10.11 7.32
N VAL A 64 8.17 10.01 6.03
CA VAL A 64 8.99 8.93 5.47
C VAL A 64 10.28 9.55 4.97
N PHE A 65 11.43 9.07 5.43
CA PHE A 65 12.73 9.68 5.16
C PHE A 65 13.84 8.63 5.03
N LYS A 66 15.08 9.05 4.73
CA LYS A 66 16.21 8.17 4.43
C LYS A 66 15.93 7.19 3.26
N ALA A 67 15.13 7.62 2.28
CA ALA A 67 14.78 6.82 1.11
C ALA A 67 15.75 6.99 -0.07
N ASP A 68 16.93 7.60 0.14
CA ASP A 68 17.88 7.91 -0.92
C ASP A 68 18.41 6.65 -1.63
N LYS A 69 18.64 5.56 -0.89
CA LYS A 69 19.08 4.29 -1.48
C LYS A 69 18.03 3.73 -2.44
N ILE A 70 16.74 3.85 -2.08
CA ILE A 70 15.63 3.38 -2.91
C ILE A 70 15.54 4.22 -4.17
N SER A 71 15.56 5.55 -4.06
CA SER A 71 15.46 6.44 -5.22
C SER A 71 16.68 6.31 -6.16
N ASN A 72 17.89 6.17 -5.61
CA ASN A 72 19.09 5.94 -6.41
C ASN A 72 19.01 4.59 -7.16
N LYS A 73 18.59 3.53 -6.48
CA LYS A 73 18.43 2.22 -7.11
C LYS A 73 17.34 2.23 -8.18
N PHE A 74 16.25 2.93 -7.95
CA PHE A 74 15.20 3.14 -8.96
C PHE A 74 15.75 3.84 -10.21
N LEU A 75 16.50 4.93 -10.05
CA LEU A 75 17.11 5.68 -11.16
C LEU A 75 18.14 4.83 -11.92
N GLU A 76 18.94 4.04 -11.21
CA GLU A 76 19.87 3.08 -11.81
C GLU A 76 19.14 2.08 -12.71
N LEU A 77 18.06 1.47 -12.19
CA LEU A 77 17.24 0.50 -12.93
C LEU A 77 16.53 1.12 -14.15
N LYS A 78 16.20 2.40 -14.08
CA LYS A 78 15.63 3.17 -15.20
C LYS A 78 16.69 3.72 -16.17
N GLY A 79 17.98 3.50 -15.92
CA GLY A 79 19.06 4.01 -16.75
C GLY A 79 19.21 5.54 -16.72
N ALA A 80 18.69 6.21 -15.69
CA ALA A 80 18.65 7.65 -15.56
C ALA A 80 19.62 8.21 -14.51
N ALA A 81 20.38 7.37 -13.81
CA ALA A 81 21.18 7.75 -12.65
C ALA A 81 22.19 8.87 -12.94
N ASP A 82 22.84 8.84 -14.12
CA ASP A 82 23.93 9.77 -14.48
C ASP A 82 23.45 10.96 -15.32
N THR A 83 22.20 10.96 -15.78
CA THR A 83 21.67 11.95 -16.74
C THR A 83 20.68 12.93 -16.14
N ILE A 84 20.16 12.63 -14.93
CA ILE A 84 19.10 13.40 -14.32
C ILE A 84 19.63 14.56 -13.47
N SER A 85 18.95 15.70 -13.49
CA SER A 85 19.29 16.86 -12.66
C SER A 85 19.03 16.58 -11.16
N THR A 86 19.65 17.37 -10.29
CA THR A 86 19.41 17.27 -8.83
C THR A 86 17.95 17.54 -8.48
N ASP A 87 17.32 18.49 -9.15
CA ASP A 87 15.91 18.86 -8.89
C ASP A 87 14.97 17.73 -9.31
N ASP A 88 15.17 17.15 -10.49
CA ASP A 88 14.38 16.00 -10.94
C ASP A 88 14.59 14.77 -10.05
N ARG A 89 15.81 14.55 -9.58
CA ARG A 89 16.12 13.48 -8.60
C ARG A 89 15.32 13.66 -7.31
N ASN A 90 15.23 14.87 -6.79
CA ASN A 90 14.45 15.21 -5.61
C ASN A 90 12.94 15.01 -5.86
N LEU A 91 12.46 15.35 -7.05
CA LEU A 91 11.07 15.14 -7.44
C LEU A 91 10.74 13.64 -7.49
N ILE A 92 11.56 12.84 -8.18
CA ILE A 92 11.39 11.38 -8.26
C ILE A 92 11.42 10.74 -6.85
N ARG A 93 12.34 11.17 -5.99
CA ARG A 93 12.36 10.70 -4.60
C ARG A 93 11.06 11.00 -3.87
N LYS A 94 10.51 12.20 -4.02
CA LYS A 94 9.23 12.61 -3.43
C LYS A 94 8.08 11.78 -3.99
N ASP A 95 8.08 11.51 -5.28
CA ASP A 95 7.05 10.71 -5.94
C ASP A 95 7.09 9.25 -5.48
N LEU A 96 8.28 8.66 -5.33
CA LEU A 96 8.44 7.32 -4.74
C LEU A 96 7.98 7.26 -3.28
N ILE A 97 8.30 8.29 -2.49
CA ILE A 97 7.82 8.36 -1.10
C ILE A 97 6.29 8.42 -1.06
N ASN A 98 5.69 9.31 -1.84
CA ASN A 98 4.24 9.54 -1.81
C ASN A 98 3.45 8.44 -2.52
N GLY A 99 3.94 7.96 -3.65
CA GLY A 99 3.24 6.99 -4.51
C GLY A 99 3.47 5.53 -4.14
N VAL A 100 4.59 5.21 -3.49
CA VAL A 100 4.96 3.82 -3.18
C VAL A 100 5.14 3.59 -1.70
N LEU A 101 6.06 4.33 -1.04
CA LEU A 101 6.41 4.04 0.35
C LEU A 101 5.29 4.38 1.32
N THR A 102 4.70 5.56 1.23
CA THR A 102 3.63 5.99 2.13
C THR A 102 2.39 5.08 2.05
N PRO A 103 1.87 4.71 0.87
CA PRO A 103 0.79 3.73 0.77
C PRO A 103 1.15 2.37 1.35
N LEU A 104 2.37 1.88 1.13
CA LEU A 104 2.84 0.62 1.68
C LEU A 104 2.88 0.66 3.22
N ILE A 105 3.44 1.74 3.79
CA ILE A 105 3.54 1.91 5.24
C ILE A 105 2.15 2.04 5.88
N THR A 106 1.22 2.72 5.23
CA THR A 106 -0.17 2.82 5.70
C THR A 106 -0.83 1.44 5.83
N GLN A 107 -0.39 0.45 5.06
CA GLN A 107 -0.86 -0.93 5.18
C GLN A 107 -0.17 -1.70 6.32
N ILE A 108 1.06 -1.34 6.66
CA ILE A 108 1.86 -1.99 7.71
C ILE A 108 1.56 -1.37 9.08
N ILE A 109 1.61 -0.04 9.18
CA ILE A 109 1.32 0.70 10.40
C ILE A 109 -0.15 1.11 10.36
N ARG A 110 -0.96 0.48 11.20
CA ARG A 110 -2.39 0.76 11.26
C ARG A 110 -2.68 1.78 12.37
N LYS A 111 -3.50 2.74 12.03
CA LYS A 111 -4.02 3.70 13.00
C LYS A 111 -4.91 2.96 14.02
N VAL A 112 -4.66 3.18 15.30
CA VAL A 112 -5.47 2.63 16.39
C VAL A 112 -6.64 3.54 16.73
N SER A 113 -7.58 3.06 17.55
CA SER A 113 -8.71 3.86 18.03
C SER A 113 -8.25 5.09 18.82
N ASP A 114 -8.92 6.21 18.63
CA ASP A 114 -8.74 7.43 19.44
C ASP A 114 -9.42 7.35 20.81
N LYS A 115 -10.25 6.32 21.01
CA LYS A 115 -11.02 6.07 22.24
C LYS A 115 -10.60 4.76 22.87
N GLU A 116 -10.84 4.61 24.16
CA GLU A 116 -10.74 3.32 24.81
C GLU A 116 -11.66 2.31 24.14
N VAL A 117 -11.13 1.10 23.93
CA VAL A 117 -11.86 0.00 23.31
C VAL A 117 -11.87 -1.21 24.24
N TYR A 118 -12.98 -1.90 24.26
CA TYR A 118 -13.22 -3.11 25.03
C TYR A 118 -13.50 -4.27 24.06
N LYS A 119 -13.54 -5.48 24.55
CA LYS A 119 -13.93 -6.64 23.74
C LYS A 119 -15.26 -6.34 23.00
N ASP A 120 -15.31 -6.70 21.73
CA ASP A 120 -16.41 -6.45 20.79
C ASP A 120 -16.65 -4.98 20.41
N SER A 121 -15.85 -4.03 20.93
CA SER A 121 -15.88 -2.66 20.43
C SER A 121 -15.45 -2.60 18.97
N SER A 122 -16.15 -1.78 18.19
CA SER A 122 -15.83 -1.52 16.79
C SER A 122 -15.55 -0.05 16.56
N TRP A 123 -14.64 0.25 15.64
CA TRP A 123 -14.37 1.62 15.18
C TRP A 123 -14.07 1.64 13.69
N GLN A 124 -14.12 2.83 13.12
CA GLN A 124 -13.92 3.05 11.71
C GLN A 124 -12.96 4.22 11.49
N ILE A 125 -12.16 4.14 10.44
CA ILE A 125 -11.23 5.20 10.04
C ILE A 125 -11.40 5.45 8.55
N GLN A 126 -11.96 6.62 8.22
CA GLN A 126 -12.07 7.07 6.84
C GLN A 126 -10.69 7.36 6.28
N GLN A 127 -10.42 6.88 5.09
CA GLN A 127 -9.18 7.11 4.36
C GLN A 127 -9.36 8.18 3.28
N ALA A 128 -8.25 8.77 2.84
CA ALA A 128 -8.27 9.67 1.70
C ALA A 128 -8.69 8.89 0.43
N PRO A 129 -9.51 9.50 -0.44
CA PRO A 129 -9.93 8.87 -1.68
C PRO A 129 -8.73 8.56 -2.58
N VAL A 130 -8.79 7.42 -3.27
CA VAL A 130 -7.76 6.97 -4.21
C VAL A 130 -8.33 6.89 -5.62
N PRO A 131 -7.68 7.49 -6.62
CA PRO A 131 -8.08 7.32 -8.01
C PRO A 131 -7.80 5.89 -8.47
N LEU A 132 -8.74 5.30 -9.19
CA LEU A 132 -8.60 4.00 -9.83
C LEU A 132 -9.23 4.06 -11.23
N MET A 133 -8.41 4.20 -12.26
CA MET A 133 -8.85 4.36 -13.64
C MET A 133 -9.87 5.52 -13.77
N VAL A 134 -11.13 5.20 -14.06
CA VAL A 134 -12.25 6.16 -14.20
C VAL A 134 -13.01 6.39 -12.89
N TYR A 135 -12.69 5.63 -11.87
CA TYR A 135 -13.33 5.70 -10.56
C TYR A 135 -12.47 6.42 -9.54
N GLN A 136 -13.13 6.99 -8.56
CA GLN A 136 -12.54 7.35 -7.29
C GLN A 136 -13.02 6.37 -6.23
N ILE A 137 -12.08 5.74 -5.55
CA ILE A 137 -12.37 4.83 -4.45
C ILE A 137 -12.39 5.64 -3.16
N ASN A 138 -13.55 5.67 -2.51
CA ASN A 138 -13.67 6.10 -1.13
C ASN A 138 -13.73 4.86 -0.26
N TYR A 139 -12.84 4.74 0.70
CA TYR A 139 -12.81 3.56 1.54
C TYR A 139 -12.67 3.89 3.02
N THR A 140 -13.28 3.04 3.82
CA THR A 140 -13.27 3.15 5.28
C THR A 140 -12.73 1.86 5.85
N ASN A 141 -11.63 1.95 6.59
CA ASN A 141 -11.13 0.81 7.35
C ASN A 141 -12.05 0.57 8.54
N THR A 142 -12.49 -0.66 8.72
CA THR A 142 -13.32 -1.11 9.83
C THR A 142 -12.53 -2.04 10.72
N TYR A 143 -12.69 -1.89 12.02
CA TYR A 143 -11.96 -2.67 13.03
C TYR A 143 -12.91 -3.14 14.11
N LYS A 144 -12.65 -4.33 14.66
CA LYS A 144 -13.34 -4.87 15.83
C LYS A 144 -12.32 -5.54 16.75
N LEU A 145 -12.31 -5.19 18.04
CA LEU A 145 -11.49 -5.88 19.03
C LEU A 145 -12.13 -7.24 19.36
N GLU A 146 -11.52 -8.31 18.90
CA GLU A 146 -11.98 -9.68 19.11
C GLU A 146 -11.63 -10.16 20.54
N SER A 147 -10.37 -10.02 20.91
CA SER A 147 -9.88 -10.44 22.24
C SER A 147 -8.59 -9.69 22.61
N VAL A 148 -8.24 -9.79 23.89
CA VAL A 148 -6.89 -9.51 24.39
C VAL A 148 -6.37 -10.77 25.02
N GLU A 149 -5.27 -11.30 24.52
CA GLU A 149 -4.69 -12.56 24.92
C GLU A 149 -3.26 -12.37 25.43
N LYS A 150 -2.79 -13.29 26.25
CA LYS A 150 -1.38 -13.35 26.62
C LYS A 150 -0.65 -14.21 25.60
N LEU A 151 0.25 -13.59 24.82
CA LEU A 151 1.15 -14.26 23.89
C LEU A 151 2.59 -14.07 24.38
N ASP A 152 3.22 -15.16 24.73
CA ASP A 152 4.47 -15.16 25.49
C ASP A 152 4.27 -14.34 26.78
N ASP A 153 5.00 -13.29 27.03
CA ASP A 153 4.79 -12.44 28.22
C ASP A 153 4.05 -11.12 27.93
N ASN A 154 3.61 -10.91 26.68
CA ASN A 154 2.97 -9.66 26.27
C ASN A 154 1.44 -9.81 26.19
N ARG A 155 0.72 -8.73 26.51
CA ARG A 155 -0.72 -8.63 26.25
C ARG A 155 -0.93 -8.21 24.79
N VAL A 156 -1.57 -9.08 24.02
CA VAL A 156 -1.77 -8.86 22.57
C VAL A 156 -3.25 -8.72 22.28
N ALA A 157 -3.65 -7.56 21.76
CA ALA A 157 -4.98 -7.36 21.22
C ALA A 157 -5.07 -8.00 19.82
N ILE A 158 -6.09 -8.82 19.62
CA ILE A 158 -6.45 -9.41 18.33
C ILE A 158 -7.60 -8.59 17.78
N ILE A 159 -7.36 -7.95 16.63
CA ILE A 159 -8.28 -7.00 16.01
C ILE A 159 -8.66 -7.54 14.64
N GLU A 160 -9.95 -7.78 14.42
CA GLU A 160 -10.49 -8.00 13.09
C GLU A 160 -10.45 -6.71 12.30
N ALA A 161 -10.06 -6.78 11.04
CA ALA A 161 -9.96 -5.63 10.14
C ALA A 161 -10.69 -5.92 8.83
N GLY A 162 -11.41 -4.94 8.34
CA GLY A 162 -12.09 -4.96 7.06
C GLY A 162 -11.99 -3.62 6.35
N ILE A 163 -12.49 -3.54 5.14
CA ILE A 163 -12.57 -2.29 4.39
C ILE A 163 -13.93 -2.21 3.71
N ASP A 164 -14.63 -1.10 3.94
CA ASP A 164 -15.81 -0.72 3.18
C ASP A 164 -15.39 0.14 1.99
N PHE A 165 -15.76 -0.28 0.78
CA PHE A 165 -15.44 0.42 -0.46
C PHE A 165 -16.66 1.09 -1.06
N LYS A 166 -16.51 2.36 -1.45
CA LYS A 166 -17.49 3.09 -2.24
C LYS A 166 -16.82 3.64 -3.49
N TYR A 167 -17.41 3.39 -4.62
CA TYR A 167 -16.91 3.84 -5.93
C TYR A 167 -17.76 4.99 -6.42
N SER A 168 -17.11 6.06 -6.86
CA SER A 168 -17.72 7.19 -7.57
C SER A 168 -16.93 7.46 -8.85
N GLY A 169 -17.56 8.03 -9.86
CA GLY A 169 -16.94 8.32 -11.16
C GLY A 169 -17.88 7.98 -12.32
N GLN A 170 -17.36 8.15 -13.52
CA GLN A 170 -18.09 7.84 -14.75
C GLN A 170 -17.82 6.38 -15.15
N SER A 171 -18.85 5.67 -15.56
CA SER A 171 -18.71 4.29 -16.05
C SER A 171 -18.21 4.20 -17.50
N THR A 172 -18.17 5.32 -18.22
CA THR A 172 -17.80 5.36 -19.63
C THR A 172 -16.74 6.44 -19.88
N VAL A 173 -15.72 6.12 -20.63
CA VAL A 173 -14.67 7.05 -21.07
C VAL A 173 -14.39 6.87 -22.55
N ASN A 174 -14.34 8.00 -23.27
CA ASN A 174 -13.94 8.03 -24.66
C ASN A 174 -12.45 8.36 -24.75
N GLN A 175 -11.68 7.49 -25.38
CA GLN A 175 -10.26 7.71 -25.62
C GLN A 175 -9.95 7.50 -27.11
N GLY A 176 -9.83 8.59 -27.83
CA GLY A 176 -9.72 8.56 -29.30
C GLY A 176 -10.97 7.93 -29.92
N ASN A 177 -10.76 6.90 -30.74
CA ASN A 177 -11.84 6.16 -31.41
C ASN A 177 -12.32 4.93 -30.62
N VAL A 178 -12.08 4.88 -29.30
CA VAL A 178 -12.49 3.75 -28.48
C VAL A 178 -13.32 4.26 -27.30
N ILE A 179 -14.45 3.60 -27.07
CA ILE A 179 -15.31 3.81 -25.92
C ILE A 179 -15.02 2.67 -24.94
N TYR A 180 -14.60 3.03 -23.73
CA TYR A 180 -14.43 2.11 -22.61
C TYR A 180 -15.64 2.19 -21.69
N SER A 181 -16.32 1.06 -21.49
CA SER A 181 -17.44 0.96 -20.57
C SER A 181 -17.06 0.07 -19.40
N PHE A 182 -16.92 0.65 -18.22
CA PHE A 182 -16.49 -0.03 -17.00
C PHE A 182 -17.69 -0.50 -16.17
N GLN A 183 -17.63 -1.73 -15.69
CA GLN A 183 -18.55 -2.22 -14.69
C GLN A 183 -18.10 -1.73 -13.29
N LYS A 184 -19.08 -1.64 -12.37
CA LYS A 184 -18.76 -1.27 -10.99
C LYS A 184 -17.77 -2.29 -10.40
N PRO A 185 -16.63 -1.86 -9.87
CA PRO A 185 -15.65 -2.77 -9.27
C PRO A 185 -16.25 -3.56 -8.10
N ILE A 186 -15.82 -4.83 -7.98
CA ILE A 186 -16.15 -5.69 -6.86
C ILE A 186 -14.91 -5.79 -5.99
N SER A 187 -15.05 -5.49 -4.71
CA SER A 187 -13.93 -5.55 -3.77
C SER A 187 -14.34 -6.15 -2.43
N THR A 188 -13.42 -6.92 -1.87
CA THR A 188 -13.52 -7.44 -0.51
C THR A 188 -12.17 -7.27 0.17
N ALA A 189 -12.20 -6.99 1.47
CA ALA A 189 -10.98 -6.98 2.28
C ALA A 189 -11.30 -7.47 3.69
N GLU A 190 -10.47 -8.37 4.17
CA GLU A 190 -10.54 -8.95 5.51
C GLU A 190 -9.14 -9.12 6.07
N GLY A 191 -9.01 -9.13 7.39
CA GLY A 191 -7.72 -9.39 8.02
C GLY A 191 -7.78 -9.45 9.52
N LYS A 192 -6.62 -9.78 10.10
CA LYS A 192 -6.37 -9.72 11.53
C LYS A 192 -5.09 -8.95 11.83
N ILE A 193 -5.16 -8.11 12.84
CA ILE A 193 -4.05 -7.33 13.36
C ILE A 193 -3.78 -7.80 14.78
N TYR A 194 -2.51 -7.99 15.09
CA TYR A 194 -2.00 -8.34 16.41
C TYR A 194 -1.24 -7.14 16.96
N PHE A 195 -1.71 -6.55 18.02
CA PHE A 195 -1.18 -5.32 18.60
C PHE A 195 -0.73 -5.56 20.04
N ASP A 196 0.55 -5.34 20.32
CA ASP A 196 1.11 -5.39 21.66
C ASP A 196 0.61 -4.17 22.45
N VAL A 197 -0.26 -4.42 23.42
CA VAL A 197 -0.92 -3.36 24.18
C VAL A 197 0.06 -2.67 25.13
N ASP A 198 1.04 -3.41 25.65
CA ASP A 198 1.99 -2.90 26.63
C ASP A 198 3.05 -2.01 25.98
N ARG A 199 3.49 -2.40 24.78
CA ARG A 199 4.48 -1.65 23.98
C ARG A 199 3.86 -0.62 23.06
N GLY A 200 2.56 -0.69 22.79
CA GLY A 200 1.87 0.22 21.87
C GLY A 200 2.28 0.03 20.41
N ILE A 201 2.63 -1.19 19.99
CA ILE A 201 3.10 -1.48 18.63
C ILE A 201 2.33 -2.63 17.98
N GLN A 202 2.14 -2.55 16.67
CA GLN A 202 1.66 -3.67 15.88
C GLN A 202 2.81 -4.67 15.69
N ILE A 203 2.59 -5.94 16.09
CA ILE A 203 3.58 -7.01 15.98
C ILE A 203 3.37 -7.91 14.76
N LYS A 204 2.12 -7.96 14.25
CA LYS A 204 1.76 -8.76 13.07
C LYS A 204 0.47 -8.27 12.46
N SER A 205 0.35 -8.35 11.15
CA SER A 205 -0.94 -8.30 10.48
C SER A 205 -1.01 -9.34 9.36
N ARG A 206 -2.23 -9.78 9.08
CA ARG A 206 -2.57 -10.56 7.89
C ARG A 206 -3.78 -9.92 7.27
N THR A 207 -3.69 -9.54 6.01
CA THR A 207 -4.80 -8.97 5.26
C THR A 207 -4.92 -9.66 3.92
N LYS A 208 -6.16 -9.85 3.46
CA LYS A 208 -6.48 -10.36 2.14
C LYS A 208 -7.42 -9.38 1.49
N THR A 209 -7.04 -8.87 0.33
CA THR A 209 -7.85 -7.96 -0.46
C THR A 209 -8.06 -8.57 -1.84
N LYS A 210 -9.30 -8.54 -2.33
CA LYS A 210 -9.65 -8.90 -3.69
C LYS A 210 -10.28 -7.67 -4.35
N LEU A 211 -9.83 -7.35 -5.54
CA LEU A 211 -10.40 -6.30 -6.39
C LEU A 211 -10.58 -6.87 -7.79
N GLU A 212 -11.80 -6.81 -8.30
CA GLU A 212 -12.14 -7.18 -9.67
C GLU A 212 -12.63 -5.96 -10.42
N ILE A 213 -12.03 -5.69 -11.57
CA ILE A 213 -12.39 -4.60 -12.48
C ILE A 213 -12.68 -5.23 -13.84
N SER A 214 -13.86 -4.95 -14.37
CA SER A 214 -14.26 -5.41 -15.70
C SER A 214 -14.64 -4.23 -16.57
N TYR A 215 -14.29 -4.28 -17.85
CA TYR A 215 -14.67 -3.27 -18.83
C TYR A 215 -14.85 -3.90 -20.22
N THR A 216 -15.63 -3.24 -21.05
CA THR A 216 -15.74 -3.53 -22.48
C THR A 216 -15.15 -2.38 -23.29
N MET A 217 -14.68 -2.70 -24.49
CA MET A 217 -14.16 -1.72 -25.45
C MET A 217 -14.99 -1.81 -26.74
N GLU A 218 -15.44 -0.67 -27.24
CA GLU A 218 -16.16 -0.55 -28.49
C GLU A 218 -15.46 0.49 -29.38
N ALA A 219 -15.31 0.19 -30.67
CA ALA A 219 -14.81 1.18 -31.60
C ALA A 219 -15.88 2.26 -31.83
N ASN A 220 -15.49 3.51 -31.72
CA ASN A 220 -16.36 4.64 -32.05
C ASN A 220 -16.34 4.79 -33.59
N THR A 221 -17.38 4.26 -34.23
CA THR A 221 -17.55 4.31 -35.72
C THR A 221 -18.09 5.66 -36.14
#